data_a29261cdd95bebd8a0cb2cfb0cc3e9a2
#
_entry.id   a29261cdd95bebd8a0cb2cfb0cc3e9a2
#
_cell.length_a   1.000
_cell.length_b   1.000
_cell.length_c   1.000
_cell.angle_alpha   90.00
_cell.angle_beta   90.00
_cell.angle_gamma   90.00
#
_symmetry.space_group_name_H-M   'P 1'
#
loop_
_entity.id
_entity.type
_entity.pdbx_description
1 polymer ?
#
loop_
_entity_poly.entity_id
_entity_poly.type
_entity_poly.pdbx_seq_one_letter_code
_entity_poly.pdbx_strand_id
1 'polypeptide(L)'
;DIIRSMKKVSRRLFCDMAHFNLPADLFTKQMLMVGSCTNLTPEGNHWVGDLSGIIGLNRPFWLKKYYQPGRHITAIPEWQERIERIAEQAPQWDIGFIVGNVAWVQMIFERILERHGLRHIHEIWPNFALLLHGGIFFEPYRQTFEQLLGRQVHYVDSYMASEGFMAYQPGPHSRLLRLVTDA
;
A
#
# COMPACT_ATOMS: atom_id res chain seq x y z
N ASP A 1 1.21 14.45 18.05
CA ASP A 1 0.96 14.63 16.60
C ASP A 1 1.03 13.27 15.92
N ILE A 2 -0.13 12.76 15.49
CA ILE A 2 -0.31 11.42 14.90
C ILE A 2 0.57 11.20 13.67
N ILE A 3 0.72 12.20 12.81
CA ILE A 3 1.56 12.12 11.60
C ILE A 3 3.03 11.94 11.96
N ARG A 4 3.48 12.59 13.03
CA ARG A 4 4.86 12.44 13.53
C ARG A 4 5.10 11.04 14.08
N SER A 5 4.17 10.53 14.87
CA SER A 5 4.19 9.14 15.38
C SER A 5 4.22 8.15 14.21
N MET A 6 3.33 8.27 13.25
CA MET A 6 3.31 7.40 12.07
C MET A 6 4.62 7.42 11.28
N LYS A 7 5.24 8.59 11.09
CA LYS A 7 6.55 8.69 10.43
C LYS A 7 7.65 7.97 11.22
N LYS A 8 7.62 8.04 12.55
CA LYS A 8 8.59 7.35 13.42
C LYS A 8 8.44 5.83 13.30
N VAL A 9 7.20 5.32 13.39
CA VAL A 9 6.92 3.89 13.28
C VAL A 9 7.23 3.36 11.89
N SER A 10 6.84 4.09 10.83
CA SER A 10 7.17 3.72 9.45
C SER A 10 8.68 3.57 9.24
N ARG A 11 9.50 4.47 9.81
CA ARG A 11 10.97 4.34 9.73
C ARG A 11 11.48 3.07 10.41
N ARG A 12 10.94 2.69 11.58
CA ARG A 12 11.28 1.43 12.26
C ARG A 12 10.90 0.22 11.42
N LEU A 13 9.68 0.21 10.91
CA LEU A 13 9.22 -0.84 10.00
C LEU A 13 10.18 -0.99 8.81
N PHE A 14 10.56 0.11 8.16
CA PHE A 14 11.52 0.05 7.05
C PHE A 14 12.89 -0.49 7.46
N CYS A 15 13.38 -0.18 8.67
CA CYS A 15 14.62 -0.78 9.18
C CYS A 15 14.45 -2.29 9.42
N ASP A 16 13.34 -2.71 10.02
CA ASP A 16 13.07 -4.12 10.28
C ASP A 16 12.82 -4.93 8.99
N MET A 17 12.45 -4.27 7.88
CA MET A 17 12.34 -4.92 6.56
C MET A 17 13.66 -5.51 6.05
N ALA A 18 14.81 -5.11 6.59
CA ALA A 18 16.09 -5.77 6.30
C ALA A 18 16.09 -7.27 6.66
N HIS A 19 15.21 -7.70 7.56
CA HIS A 19 15.06 -9.12 7.91
C HIS A 19 14.26 -9.95 6.90
N PHE A 20 13.63 -9.32 5.91
CA PHE A 20 12.76 -9.99 4.94
C PHE A 20 13.48 -10.46 3.67
N ASN A 21 14.80 -10.31 3.57
CA ASN A 21 15.58 -10.68 2.38
C ASN A 21 14.97 -10.13 1.07
N LEU A 22 14.60 -8.85 1.10
CA LEU A 22 14.01 -8.15 -0.04
C LEU A 22 15.06 -7.85 -1.12
N PRO A 23 14.66 -7.70 -2.40
CA PRO A 23 15.57 -7.24 -3.44
C PRO A 23 16.24 -5.91 -3.07
N ALA A 24 17.56 -5.80 -3.29
CA ALA A 24 18.33 -4.62 -2.87
C ALA A 24 17.86 -3.31 -3.52
N ASP A 25 17.29 -3.40 -4.72
CA ASP A 25 16.77 -2.27 -5.49
C ASP A 25 15.27 -2.00 -5.26
N LEU A 26 14.60 -2.76 -4.39
CA LEU A 26 13.14 -2.65 -4.16
C LEU A 26 12.70 -1.20 -3.89
N PHE A 27 13.43 -0.49 -3.05
CA PHE A 27 13.08 0.88 -2.66
C PHE A 27 13.49 1.95 -3.70
N THR A 28 14.10 1.55 -4.81
CA THR A 28 14.28 2.41 -5.97
C THR A 28 13.11 2.36 -6.94
N LYS A 29 12.22 1.36 -6.77
CA LYS A 29 10.98 1.17 -7.53
C LYS A 29 9.86 2.05 -7.00
N GLN A 30 8.75 2.09 -7.72
CA GLN A 30 7.56 2.82 -7.30
C GLN A 30 6.76 2.02 -6.26
N MET A 31 6.09 2.76 -5.40
CA MET A 31 5.12 2.23 -4.44
C MET A 31 3.70 2.54 -4.91
N LEU A 32 2.85 1.52 -4.97
CA LEU A 32 1.41 1.73 -5.10
C LEU A 32 0.78 1.82 -3.72
N MET A 33 0.19 2.96 -3.40
CA MET A 33 -0.56 3.14 -2.15
C MET A 33 -2.07 3.06 -2.44
N VAL A 34 -2.69 2.02 -1.94
CA VAL A 34 -4.12 1.76 -2.06
C VAL A 34 -4.82 2.25 -0.80
N GLY A 35 -5.40 3.43 -0.88
CA GLY A 35 -6.05 4.10 0.25
C GLY A 35 -7.34 4.81 -0.15
N SER A 36 -7.95 5.50 0.80
CA SER A 36 -9.15 6.31 0.61
C SER A 36 -8.90 7.54 -0.26
N CYS A 37 -9.98 8.21 -0.66
CA CYS A 37 -9.92 9.43 -1.45
C CYS A 37 -9.14 10.54 -0.73
N THR A 38 -8.31 11.28 -1.48
CA THR A 38 -7.55 12.42 -0.97
C THR A 38 -8.33 13.75 -1.08
N ASN A 39 -9.58 13.71 -1.53
CA ASN A 39 -10.46 14.88 -1.56
C ASN A 39 -11.10 15.07 -0.19
N LEU A 40 -10.45 15.86 0.67
CA LEU A 40 -10.92 16.13 2.04
C LEU A 40 -12.06 17.13 2.04
N THR A 41 -12.97 16.99 3.01
CA THR A 41 -14.08 17.91 3.23
C THR A 41 -13.66 19.06 4.15
N PRO A 42 -13.86 20.34 3.77
CA PRO A 42 -13.58 21.45 4.67
C PRO A 42 -14.65 21.58 5.76
N GLU A 43 -14.22 21.69 7.01
CA GLU A 43 -15.08 21.99 8.16
C GLU A 43 -14.50 23.17 8.96
N GLY A 44 -15.03 24.37 8.77
CA GLY A 44 -14.49 25.57 9.40
C GLY A 44 -13.02 25.81 9.03
N ASN A 45 -12.14 25.80 10.03
CA ASN A 45 -10.71 26.04 9.86
C ASN A 45 -9.87 24.75 9.69
N HIS A 46 -10.49 23.57 9.53
CA HIS A 46 -9.80 22.29 9.39
C HIS A 46 -10.40 21.46 8.27
N TRP A 47 -9.69 20.39 7.91
CA TRP A 47 -10.08 19.46 6.86
C TRP A 47 -10.34 18.09 7.48
N VAL A 48 -11.42 17.44 7.05
CA VAL A 48 -11.86 16.14 7.55
C VAL A 48 -11.82 15.12 6.42
N GLY A 49 -11.39 13.90 6.73
CA GLY A 49 -11.34 12.78 5.80
C GLY A 49 -10.67 11.57 6.41
N ASP A 50 -10.60 10.49 5.62
CA ASP A 50 -9.95 9.27 6.05
C ASP A 50 -8.46 9.45 6.27
N LEU A 51 -7.91 8.73 7.26
CA LEU A 51 -6.50 8.80 7.63
C LEU A 51 -5.56 8.53 6.45
N SER A 52 -5.85 7.53 5.61
CA SER A 52 -5.05 7.20 4.42
C SER A 52 -5.06 8.34 3.39
N GLY A 53 -6.18 9.04 3.24
CA GLY A 53 -6.28 10.25 2.41
C GLY A 53 -5.43 11.39 2.95
N ILE A 54 -5.49 11.63 4.27
CA ILE A 54 -4.68 12.65 4.96
C ILE A 54 -3.18 12.34 4.83
N ILE A 55 -2.77 11.08 5.03
CA ILE A 55 -1.38 10.64 4.85
C ILE A 55 -0.92 10.86 3.39
N GLY A 56 -1.76 10.50 2.43
CA GLY A 56 -1.49 10.67 1.00
C GLY A 56 -1.23 12.12 0.60
N LEU A 57 -1.90 13.09 1.25
CA LEU A 57 -1.67 14.53 1.03
C LEU A 57 -0.40 15.04 1.72
N ASN A 58 -0.01 14.47 2.85
CA ASN A 58 1.13 14.92 3.67
C ASN A 58 2.47 14.27 3.29
N ARG A 59 2.54 13.61 2.14
CA ARG A 59 3.79 13.02 1.65
C ARG A 59 4.79 14.09 1.21
N PRO A 60 6.10 13.88 1.45
CA PRO A 60 7.14 14.78 0.98
C PRO A 60 7.12 14.94 -0.54
N PHE A 61 7.39 16.15 -1.05
CA PHE A 61 7.32 16.45 -2.49
C PHE A 61 8.31 15.61 -3.33
N TRP A 62 9.47 15.29 -2.78
CA TRP A 62 10.51 14.50 -3.45
C TRP A 62 10.15 13.02 -3.61
N LEU A 63 9.17 12.50 -2.83
CA LEU A 63 8.64 11.15 -3.00
C LEU A 63 7.60 11.04 -4.11
N LYS A 64 7.11 12.14 -4.69
CA LYS A 64 6.01 12.12 -5.66
C LYS A 64 6.25 11.17 -6.84
N LYS A 65 7.47 11.10 -7.35
CA LYS A 65 7.83 10.23 -8.50
C LYS A 65 7.79 8.73 -8.16
N TYR A 66 7.92 8.39 -6.87
CA TYR A 66 7.91 7.01 -6.39
C TYR A 66 6.53 6.56 -5.90
N TYR A 67 5.56 7.47 -5.86
CA TYR A 67 4.22 7.22 -5.34
C TYR A 67 3.19 7.10 -6.46
N GLN A 68 2.53 5.93 -6.52
CA GLN A 68 1.37 5.70 -7.38
C GLN A 68 0.14 5.34 -6.52
N PRO A 69 -1.07 5.61 -7.01
CA PRO A 69 -1.37 6.47 -8.14
C PRO A 69 -1.13 7.95 -7.80
N GLY A 70 -0.97 8.76 -8.83
CA GLY A 70 -0.84 10.21 -8.68
C GLY A 70 -2.11 10.87 -8.11
N ARG A 71 -2.00 12.16 -7.70
CA ARG A 71 -3.11 12.89 -7.07
C ARG A 71 -4.37 12.96 -7.96
N HIS A 72 -4.20 13.00 -9.27
CA HIS A 72 -5.30 13.02 -10.23
C HIS A 72 -6.20 11.78 -10.14
N ILE A 73 -5.66 10.63 -9.71
CA ILE A 73 -6.45 9.42 -9.47
C ILE A 73 -6.92 9.35 -8.02
N THR A 74 -6.03 9.62 -7.04
CA THR A 74 -6.42 9.52 -5.62
C THR A 74 -7.48 10.52 -5.20
N ALA A 75 -7.68 11.61 -5.94
CA ALA A 75 -8.73 12.60 -5.70
C ALA A 75 -10.11 12.20 -6.25
N ILE A 76 -10.21 11.13 -7.04
CA ILE A 76 -11.49 10.63 -7.56
C ILE A 76 -12.28 10.04 -6.39
N PRO A 77 -13.50 10.54 -6.08
CA PRO A 77 -14.30 10.03 -4.97
C PRO A 77 -14.81 8.61 -5.23
N GLU A 78 -15.23 8.36 -6.47
CA GLU A 78 -15.83 7.09 -6.87
C GLU A 78 -14.79 5.97 -6.94
N TRP A 79 -15.00 4.91 -6.15
CA TRP A 79 -14.03 3.81 -6.00
C TRP A 79 -13.85 3.02 -7.30
N GLN A 80 -14.93 2.73 -8.01
CA GLN A 80 -14.88 1.97 -9.26
C GLN A 80 -14.13 2.74 -10.35
N GLU A 81 -14.38 4.03 -10.47
CA GLU A 81 -13.63 4.89 -11.41
C GLU A 81 -12.14 4.92 -11.06
N ARG A 82 -11.80 4.96 -9.76
CA ARG A 82 -10.42 4.93 -9.30
C ARG A 82 -9.71 3.63 -9.70
N ILE A 83 -10.36 2.48 -9.52
CA ILE A 83 -9.85 1.17 -9.94
C ILE A 83 -9.60 1.16 -11.45
N GLU A 84 -10.56 1.66 -12.24
CA GLU A 84 -10.42 1.75 -13.71
C GLU A 84 -9.19 2.58 -14.11
N ARG A 85 -9.00 3.74 -13.51
CA ARG A 85 -7.84 4.60 -13.79
C ARG A 85 -6.52 3.98 -13.35
N ILE A 86 -6.51 3.26 -12.23
CA ILE A 86 -5.33 2.51 -11.78
C ILE A 86 -5.00 1.42 -12.80
N ALA A 87 -5.99 0.63 -13.20
CA ALA A 87 -5.79 -0.44 -14.18
C ALA A 87 -5.33 0.09 -15.55
N GLU A 88 -5.88 1.20 -15.99
CA GLU A 88 -5.48 1.86 -17.25
C GLU A 88 -4.00 2.31 -17.23
N GLN A 89 -3.54 2.87 -16.11
CA GLN A 89 -2.18 3.42 -16.01
C GLN A 89 -1.15 2.40 -15.50
N ALA A 90 -1.59 1.24 -15.02
CA ALA A 90 -0.74 0.20 -14.45
C ALA A 90 0.50 -0.15 -15.32
N PRO A 91 0.42 -0.25 -16.68
CA PRO A 91 1.58 -0.56 -17.51
C PRO A 91 2.69 0.50 -17.52
N GLN A 92 2.38 1.71 -17.04
CA GLN A 92 3.34 2.83 -17.02
C GLN A 92 4.17 2.85 -15.73
N TRP A 93 3.87 1.97 -14.77
CA TRP A 93 4.47 1.99 -13.44
C TRP A 93 5.40 0.80 -13.21
N ASP A 94 6.57 1.06 -12.63
CA ASP A 94 7.50 0.04 -12.16
C ASP A 94 7.28 -0.19 -10.66
N ILE A 95 6.22 -0.93 -10.32
CA ILE A 95 5.84 -1.17 -8.93
C ILE A 95 6.74 -2.23 -8.31
N GLY A 96 7.44 -1.85 -7.23
CA GLY A 96 8.22 -2.76 -6.39
C GLY A 96 7.45 -3.24 -5.16
N PHE A 97 6.63 -2.35 -4.56
CA PHE A 97 5.85 -2.70 -3.38
C PHE A 97 4.49 -1.99 -3.34
N ILE A 98 3.56 -2.60 -2.62
CA ILE A 98 2.19 -2.10 -2.46
C ILE A 98 1.90 -1.94 -0.98
N VAL A 99 1.20 -0.86 -0.63
CA VAL A 99 0.69 -0.60 0.72
C VAL A 99 -0.81 -0.41 0.64
N GLY A 100 -1.58 -1.23 1.37
CA GLY A 100 -3.03 -1.08 1.35
C GLY A 100 -3.83 -2.20 2.01
N ASN A 101 -5.14 -2.02 2.02
CA ASN A 101 -6.06 -3.06 2.44
C ASN A 101 -6.09 -4.20 1.41
N VAL A 102 -6.02 -5.44 1.89
CA VAL A 102 -5.92 -6.64 1.06
C VAL A 102 -7.08 -6.77 0.07
N ALA A 103 -8.32 -6.54 0.52
CA ALA A 103 -9.50 -6.65 -0.35
C ALA A 103 -9.45 -5.64 -1.50
N TRP A 104 -9.01 -4.41 -1.22
CA TRP A 104 -8.88 -3.38 -2.25
C TRP A 104 -7.76 -3.67 -3.25
N VAL A 105 -6.63 -4.20 -2.76
CA VAL A 105 -5.51 -4.63 -3.62
C VAL A 105 -5.95 -5.77 -4.53
N GLN A 106 -6.71 -6.74 -4.01
CA GLN A 106 -7.26 -7.83 -4.82
C GLN A 106 -8.14 -7.30 -5.96
N MET A 107 -9.09 -6.43 -5.66
CA MET A 107 -9.97 -5.83 -6.69
C MET A 107 -9.16 -5.12 -7.79
N ILE A 108 -8.10 -4.41 -7.42
CA ILE A 108 -7.22 -3.75 -8.38
C ILE A 108 -6.46 -4.79 -9.24
N PHE A 109 -5.93 -5.85 -8.64
CA PHE A 109 -5.24 -6.91 -9.37
C PHE A 109 -6.16 -7.60 -10.37
N GLU A 110 -7.35 -8.02 -9.94
CA GLU A 110 -8.35 -8.64 -10.80
C GLU A 110 -8.71 -7.73 -11.99
N ARG A 111 -8.90 -6.44 -11.73
CA ARG A 111 -9.22 -5.47 -12.79
C ARG A 111 -8.06 -5.24 -13.75
N ILE A 112 -6.82 -5.18 -13.27
CA ILE A 112 -5.62 -5.08 -14.13
C ILE A 112 -5.52 -6.30 -15.04
N LEU A 113 -5.64 -7.51 -14.48
CA LEU A 113 -5.54 -8.76 -15.25
C LEU A 113 -6.63 -8.85 -16.30
N GLU A 114 -7.87 -8.54 -15.94
CA GLU A 114 -9.02 -8.53 -16.87
C GLU A 114 -8.80 -7.53 -18.01
N ARG A 115 -8.43 -6.29 -17.69
CA ARG A 115 -8.27 -5.21 -18.67
C ARG A 115 -7.19 -5.49 -19.70
N HIS A 116 -6.08 -6.09 -19.27
CA HIS A 116 -4.89 -6.31 -20.10
C HIS A 116 -4.80 -7.75 -20.63
N GLY A 117 -5.76 -8.63 -20.31
CA GLY A 117 -5.74 -10.04 -20.73
C GLY A 117 -4.54 -10.83 -20.18
N LEU A 118 -4.09 -10.51 -18.97
CA LEU A 118 -2.92 -11.12 -18.32
C LEU A 118 -3.35 -12.26 -17.40
N ARG A 119 -2.44 -13.18 -17.13
CA ARG A 119 -2.66 -14.28 -16.18
C ARG A 119 -2.18 -13.94 -14.79
N HIS A 120 -1.09 -13.17 -14.70
CA HIS A 120 -0.45 -12.86 -13.44
C HIS A 120 0.02 -11.41 -13.38
N ILE A 121 -0.02 -10.83 -12.19
CA ILE A 121 0.42 -9.43 -11.93
C ILE A 121 1.89 -9.22 -12.29
N HIS A 122 2.75 -10.24 -12.15
CA HIS A 122 4.16 -10.10 -12.52
C HIS A 122 4.43 -9.96 -14.03
N GLU A 123 3.42 -10.16 -14.87
CA GLU A 123 3.53 -9.85 -16.31
C GLU A 123 3.52 -8.33 -16.57
N ILE A 124 2.86 -7.55 -15.68
CA ILE A 124 2.81 -6.09 -15.77
C ILE A 124 3.77 -5.41 -14.80
N TRP A 125 3.94 -5.97 -13.58
CA TRP A 125 4.84 -5.46 -12.55
C TRP A 125 5.91 -6.50 -12.18
N PRO A 126 6.93 -6.68 -13.03
CA PRO A 126 7.94 -7.72 -12.84
C PRO A 126 8.80 -7.53 -11.58
N ASN A 127 8.85 -6.34 -11.02
CA ASN A 127 9.63 -6.01 -9.82
C ASN A 127 8.81 -6.04 -8.54
N PHE A 128 7.51 -6.36 -8.61
CA PHE A 128 6.66 -6.42 -7.42
C PHE A 128 7.10 -7.56 -6.48
N ALA A 129 7.53 -7.23 -5.26
CA ALA A 129 8.11 -8.18 -4.32
C ALA A 129 7.57 -8.06 -2.88
N LEU A 130 6.82 -7.00 -2.54
CA LEU A 130 6.37 -6.75 -1.18
C LEU A 130 4.95 -6.19 -1.13
N LEU A 131 4.08 -6.82 -0.33
CA LEU A 131 2.78 -6.29 0.07
C LEU A 131 2.79 -5.98 1.57
N LEU A 132 2.76 -4.70 1.91
CA LEU A 132 2.50 -4.22 3.26
C LEU A 132 0.99 -4.00 3.41
N HIS A 133 0.36 -4.83 4.22
CA HIS A 133 -1.09 -4.82 4.37
C HIS A 133 -1.52 -4.58 5.82
N GLY A 134 -2.81 -4.31 6.00
CA GLY A 134 -3.43 -4.17 7.31
C GLY A 134 -4.94 -3.96 7.18
N GLY A 135 -5.58 -3.81 8.33
CA GLY A 135 -7.02 -3.57 8.44
C GLY A 135 -7.89 -4.80 8.43
N ILE A 136 -7.45 -5.90 7.80
CA ILE A 136 -8.16 -7.19 7.78
C ILE A 136 -7.17 -8.35 7.85
N PHE A 137 -7.64 -9.49 8.33
CA PHE A 137 -6.85 -10.72 8.43
C PHE A 137 -6.53 -11.27 7.02
N PHE A 138 -5.26 -11.55 6.73
CA PHE A 138 -4.77 -11.90 5.40
C PHE A 138 -5.06 -13.33 4.95
N GLU A 139 -5.05 -14.30 5.88
CA GLU A 139 -5.08 -15.72 5.52
C GLU A 139 -6.23 -16.14 4.57
N PRO A 140 -7.46 -15.62 4.70
CA PRO A 140 -8.53 -15.94 3.73
C PRO A 140 -8.23 -15.52 2.29
N TYR A 141 -7.36 -14.54 2.10
CA TYR A 141 -6.99 -13.99 0.79
C TYR A 141 -5.75 -14.64 0.19
N ARG A 142 -4.95 -15.34 1.00
CA ARG A 142 -3.64 -15.89 0.60
C ARG A 142 -3.72 -16.71 -0.70
N GLN A 143 -4.60 -17.68 -0.76
CA GLN A 143 -4.75 -18.56 -1.91
C GLN A 143 -5.10 -17.77 -3.19
N THR A 144 -6.00 -16.80 -3.10
CA THR A 144 -6.33 -15.93 -4.22
C THR A 144 -5.14 -15.11 -4.68
N PHE A 145 -4.38 -14.52 -3.75
CA PHE A 145 -3.17 -13.78 -4.09
C PHE A 145 -2.12 -14.67 -4.76
N GLU A 146 -1.90 -15.89 -4.28
CA GLU A 146 -0.97 -16.85 -4.91
C GLU A 146 -1.37 -17.19 -6.34
N GLN A 147 -2.67 -17.21 -6.65
CA GLN A 147 -3.18 -17.41 -8.01
C GLN A 147 -3.03 -16.16 -8.90
N LEU A 148 -3.22 -14.97 -8.35
CA LEU A 148 -3.09 -13.71 -9.09
C LEU A 148 -1.62 -13.33 -9.35
N LEU A 149 -0.69 -13.86 -8.54
CA LEU A 149 0.74 -13.57 -8.62
C LEU A 149 1.50 -14.65 -9.39
N GLY A 150 2.36 -14.29 -10.33
CA GLY A 150 3.18 -15.24 -11.09
C GLY A 150 4.38 -15.77 -10.30
N ARG A 151 4.66 -15.23 -9.12
CA ARG A 151 5.73 -15.67 -8.22
C ARG A 151 5.49 -15.16 -6.80
N GLN A 152 6.24 -15.71 -5.86
CA GLN A 152 6.15 -15.39 -4.45
C GLN A 152 6.51 -13.92 -4.16
N VAL A 153 5.75 -13.28 -3.26
CA VAL A 153 6.03 -11.97 -2.70
C VAL A 153 6.09 -12.06 -1.18
N HIS A 154 6.71 -11.08 -0.55
CA HIS A 154 6.69 -10.94 0.91
C HIS A 154 5.41 -10.24 1.35
N TYR A 155 4.75 -10.79 2.36
CA TYR A 155 3.60 -10.18 3.01
C TYR A 155 4.04 -9.66 4.38
N VAL A 156 3.74 -8.40 4.65
CA VAL A 156 4.04 -7.77 5.94
C VAL A 156 2.76 -7.21 6.52
N ASP A 157 2.35 -7.77 7.65
CA ASP A 157 1.15 -7.33 8.34
C ASP A 157 1.42 -6.10 9.21
N SER A 158 0.43 -5.20 9.27
CA SER A 158 0.46 -3.99 10.08
C SER A 158 -0.88 -3.67 10.70
N TYR A 159 -0.86 -3.13 11.90
CA TYR A 159 -2.04 -2.63 12.59
C TYR A 159 -1.98 -1.12 12.73
N MET A 160 -2.86 -0.48 11.99
CA MET A 160 -3.00 0.98 11.94
C MET A 160 -4.45 1.35 12.19
N ALA A 161 -4.67 2.36 13.05
CA ALA A 161 -5.96 2.91 13.38
C ALA A 161 -5.92 4.44 13.31
N SER A 162 -7.05 5.10 13.50
CA SER A 162 -7.13 6.57 13.52
C SER A 162 -6.23 7.18 14.61
N GLU A 163 -6.02 6.44 15.70
CA GLU A 163 -5.22 6.83 16.84
C GLU A 163 -3.71 6.74 16.58
N GLY A 164 -3.28 5.95 15.58
CA GLY A 164 -1.88 5.81 15.24
C GLY A 164 -1.51 4.51 14.56
N PHE A 165 -0.23 4.32 14.35
CA PHE A 165 0.37 3.08 13.87
C PHE A 165 0.78 2.24 15.09
N MET A 166 -0.02 1.23 15.42
CA MET A 166 0.06 0.50 16.70
C MET A 166 1.04 -0.65 16.69
N ALA A 167 1.11 -1.41 15.59
CA ALA A 167 1.93 -2.61 15.53
C ALA A 167 2.25 -3.02 14.09
N TYR A 168 3.30 -3.80 13.91
CA TYR A 168 3.68 -4.39 12.62
C TYR A 168 4.43 -5.71 12.80
N GLN A 169 4.48 -6.51 11.76
CA GLN A 169 5.21 -7.76 11.71
C GLN A 169 6.73 -7.49 11.62
N PRO A 170 7.54 -7.92 12.60
CA PRO A 170 8.96 -7.55 12.68
C PRO A 170 9.88 -8.42 11.82
N GLY A 171 9.38 -9.48 11.20
CA GLY A 171 10.16 -10.38 10.36
C GLY A 171 9.30 -11.45 9.68
N PRO A 172 9.81 -12.13 8.64
CA PRO A 172 9.02 -12.99 7.75
C PRO A 172 8.44 -14.24 8.44
N HIS A 173 9.05 -14.69 9.53
CA HIS A 173 8.61 -15.87 10.28
C HIS A 173 7.79 -15.52 11.53
N SER A 174 7.58 -14.23 11.81
CA SER A 174 6.78 -13.82 12.96
C SER A 174 5.30 -13.99 12.65
N ARG A 175 4.59 -14.68 13.54
CA ARG A 175 3.13 -14.76 13.54
C ARG A 175 2.48 -13.71 14.45
N LEU A 176 3.30 -12.91 15.12
CA LEU A 176 2.88 -11.86 16.05
C LEU A 176 3.30 -10.51 15.54
N LEU A 177 2.50 -9.51 15.82
CA LEU A 177 2.85 -8.12 15.59
C LEU A 177 3.64 -7.56 16.77
N ARG A 178 4.68 -6.77 16.48
CA ARG A 178 5.41 -5.99 17.47
C ARG A 178 4.63 -4.72 17.77
N LEU A 179 4.22 -4.54 19.01
CA LEU A 179 3.62 -3.28 19.48
C LEU A 179 4.66 -2.14 19.48
N VAL A 180 4.20 -0.96 19.15
CA VAL A 180 4.98 0.27 19.19
C VAL A 180 4.52 1.09 20.38
N THR A 181 5.25 1.00 21.49
CA THR A 181 4.86 1.59 22.78
C THR A 181 5.42 3.00 23.02
N ASP A 182 6.29 3.48 22.14
CA ASP A 182 7.03 4.75 22.32
C ASP A 182 6.92 5.67 21.06
N ALA A 183 5.82 5.55 20.34
CA ALA A 183 5.53 6.33 19.13
C ALA A 183 4.85 7.67 19.43
#